data_c441b5c64e1b25d0e8093549a43fd21f
#
_entry.id   c441b5c64e1b25d0e8093549a43fd21f
#
_cell.length_a   1.000
_cell.length_b   1.000
_cell.length_c   1.000
_cell.angle_alpha   90.00
_cell.angle_beta   90.00
_cell.angle_gamma   90.00
#
_symmetry.space_group_name_H-M   'P 1'
#
loop_
_entity.id
_entity.type
_entity.pdbx_description
1 polymer ?
#
loop_
_entity_poly.entity_id
_entity_poly.type
_entity_poly.pdbx_seq_one_letter_code
_entity_poly.pdbx_strand_id
1 'polypeptide(L)'
;MKQGSKVGIVCCSNGLDQKQAETVDLLVQILEKSGFVPELSPYLYGDENGMVGTARERAQALMNFYRDDSVEEIFDVSGGDLANEILPYLDFQTIAYGKKHFWGYSDLTTVLNAIYARTGKFSVLYQVRNLTYEHS
;
A
#
# COMPACT_ATOMS: atom_id res chain seq x y z
N MET A 1 -9.74 2.15 -13.13
CA MET A 1 -10.56 2.30 -11.89
C MET A 1 -11.82 3.11 -12.20
N LYS A 2 -12.92 2.71 -11.61
CA LYS A 2 -14.18 3.41 -11.75
C LYS A 2 -14.31 4.50 -10.69
N GLN A 3 -15.08 5.54 -10.99
CA GLN A 3 -15.47 6.55 -10.00
C GLN A 3 -16.22 5.90 -8.84
N GLY A 4 -15.92 6.32 -7.62
CA GLY A 4 -16.48 5.73 -6.41
C GLY A 4 -15.77 4.48 -5.94
N SER A 5 -14.74 4.02 -6.66
CA SER A 5 -13.98 2.83 -6.27
C SER A 5 -13.17 3.09 -5.01
N LYS A 6 -13.16 2.10 -4.12
CA LYS A 6 -12.35 2.14 -2.92
C LYS A 6 -10.92 1.74 -3.24
N VAL A 7 -9.96 2.48 -2.71
CA VAL A 7 -8.53 2.18 -2.83
C VAL A 7 -7.93 2.06 -1.44
N GLY A 8 -7.10 1.05 -1.22
CA GLY A 8 -6.43 0.85 0.07
C GLY A 8 -5.07 1.52 0.09
N ILE A 9 -4.72 2.13 1.22
CA ILE A 9 -3.42 2.77 1.42
C ILE A 9 -2.72 2.08 2.59
N VAL A 10 -1.55 1.51 2.32
CA VAL A 10 -0.79 0.70 3.28
C VAL A 10 0.67 1.15 3.40
N CYS A 11 1.32 0.70 4.45
CA CYS A 11 2.77 0.74 4.63
C CYS A 11 3.25 -0.68 4.94
N CYS A 12 3.85 -1.34 3.98
CA CYS A 12 4.37 -2.69 4.16
C CYS A 12 5.85 -2.70 4.59
N SER A 13 6.53 -1.57 4.47
CA SER A 13 7.90 -1.40 4.92
C SER A 13 7.94 -0.51 6.17
N ASN A 14 8.85 0.46 6.21
CA ASN A 14 8.94 1.39 7.34
C ASN A 14 7.71 2.29 7.38
N GLY A 15 7.23 2.60 8.58
CA GLY A 15 6.14 3.54 8.76
C GLY A 15 6.55 4.96 8.37
N LEU A 16 5.56 5.77 8.02
CA LEU A 16 5.77 7.18 7.72
C LEU A 16 6.05 7.96 9.00
N ASP A 17 6.83 9.02 8.88
CA ASP A 17 7.02 9.99 9.95
C ASP A 17 5.72 10.79 10.13
N GLN A 18 5.45 11.21 11.36
CA GLN A 18 4.29 12.07 11.66
C GLN A 18 4.31 13.38 10.85
N LYS A 19 5.49 13.85 10.49
CA LYS A 19 5.64 15.03 9.61
C LYS A 19 5.04 14.79 8.22
N GLN A 20 4.88 13.54 7.83
CA GLN A 20 4.31 13.17 6.53
C GLN A 20 2.78 13.08 6.57
N ALA A 21 2.16 13.34 7.74
CA ALA A 21 0.70 13.29 7.86
C ALA A 21 0.03 14.27 6.89
N GLU A 22 0.61 15.46 6.70
CA GLU A 22 0.07 16.44 5.76
C GLU A 22 0.14 15.92 4.32
N THR A 23 1.21 15.21 3.96
CA THR A 23 1.34 14.59 2.64
C THR A 23 0.27 13.52 2.43
N VAL A 24 0.00 12.70 3.44
CA VAL A 24 -1.04 11.68 3.37
C VAL A 24 -2.42 12.34 3.24
N ASP A 25 -2.69 13.40 4.03
CA ASP A 25 -3.96 14.12 3.95
C ASP A 25 -4.17 14.72 2.56
N LEU A 26 -3.11 15.28 1.98
CA LEU A 26 -3.17 15.82 0.61
C LEU A 26 -3.43 14.72 -0.41
N LEU A 27 -2.77 13.57 -0.27
CA LEU A 27 -3.00 12.43 -1.15
C LEU A 27 -4.45 11.97 -1.09
N VAL A 28 -5.00 11.86 0.12
CA VAL A 28 -6.41 11.50 0.33
C VAL A 28 -7.32 12.48 -0.41
N GLN A 29 -7.07 13.79 -0.27
CA GLN A 29 -7.86 14.82 -0.95
C GLN A 29 -7.77 14.69 -2.47
N ILE A 30 -6.58 14.44 -3.01
CA ILE A 30 -6.38 14.26 -4.45
C ILE A 30 -7.19 13.07 -4.95
N LEU A 31 -7.13 11.95 -4.24
CA LEU A 31 -7.86 10.74 -4.62
C LEU A 31 -9.37 10.96 -4.54
N GLU A 32 -9.84 11.64 -3.50
CA GLU A 32 -11.27 11.94 -3.36
C GLU A 32 -11.76 12.87 -4.47
N LYS A 33 -10.97 13.87 -4.83
CA LYS A 33 -11.31 14.78 -5.95
C LYS A 33 -11.33 14.05 -7.28
N SER A 34 -10.55 12.98 -7.39
CA SER A 34 -10.53 12.14 -8.60
C SER A 34 -11.68 11.13 -8.62
N GLY A 35 -12.52 11.11 -7.59
CA GLY A 35 -13.69 10.26 -7.52
C GLY A 35 -13.50 8.93 -6.83
N PHE A 36 -12.37 8.74 -6.13
CA PHE A 36 -12.08 7.49 -5.41
C PHE A 36 -12.38 7.64 -3.93
N VAL A 37 -12.48 6.50 -3.24
CA VAL A 37 -12.71 6.44 -1.79
C VAL A 37 -11.48 5.79 -1.15
N PRO A 38 -10.52 6.59 -0.65
CA PRO A 38 -9.35 6.03 0.00
C PRO A 38 -9.68 5.49 1.39
N GLU A 39 -9.13 4.33 1.71
CA GLU A 39 -9.23 3.71 3.02
C GLU A 39 -7.82 3.48 3.54
N LEU A 40 -7.51 4.03 4.71
CA LEU A 40 -6.18 3.98 5.28
C LEU A 40 -6.02 2.78 6.19
N SER A 41 -4.86 2.10 6.07
CA SER A 41 -4.46 1.11 7.06
C SER A 41 -4.26 1.79 8.42
N PRO A 42 -4.53 1.10 9.54
CA PRO A 42 -4.19 1.64 10.86
C PRO A 42 -2.68 1.70 11.12
N TYR A 43 -1.86 1.09 10.26
CA TYR A 43 -0.40 1.01 10.44
C TYR A 43 0.32 1.86 9.40
N LEU A 44 0.13 3.18 9.43
CA LEU A 44 0.79 4.10 8.49
C LEU A 44 1.97 4.83 9.12
N TYR A 45 1.86 5.25 10.37
CA TYR A 45 2.87 6.10 11.02
C TYR A 45 3.71 5.27 11.97
N GLY A 46 5.03 5.35 11.79
CA GLY A 46 5.97 4.62 12.59
C GLY A 46 6.30 5.33 13.91
N ASP A 47 6.93 4.58 14.80
CA ASP A 47 7.51 5.14 16.02
C ASP A 47 8.83 5.87 15.68
N GLU A 48 9.57 6.30 16.69
CA GLU A 48 10.83 7.02 16.50
C GLU A 48 11.90 6.22 15.76
N ASN A 49 11.76 4.89 15.67
CA ASN A 49 12.65 4.02 14.92
C ASN A 49 12.11 3.66 13.53
N GLY A 50 10.97 4.24 13.11
CA GLY A 50 10.35 3.95 11.84
C GLY A 50 9.55 2.66 11.82
N MET A 51 9.34 2.04 12.97
CA MET A 51 8.59 0.78 13.07
C MET A 51 7.09 1.05 13.18
N VAL A 52 6.32 0.38 12.35
CA VAL A 52 4.85 0.49 12.34
C VAL A 52 4.23 -0.91 12.35
N GLY A 53 3.84 -1.36 13.53
CA GLY A 53 3.33 -2.70 13.71
C GLY A 53 4.39 -3.77 13.47
N THR A 54 4.02 -5.01 13.72
CA THR A 54 4.87 -6.16 13.41
C THR A 54 4.77 -6.50 11.92
N ALA A 55 5.68 -7.33 11.42
CA ALA A 55 5.60 -7.83 10.05
C ALA A 55 4.26 -8.53 9.80
N ARG A 56 3.79 -9.30 10.78
CA ARG A 56 2.50 -9.97 10.69
C ARG A 56 1.34 -8.98 10.61
N GLU A 57 1.37 -7.92 11.41
CA GLU A 57 0.33 -6.89 11.41
C GLU A 57 0.31 -6.11 10.09
N ARG A 58 1.50 -5.76 9.57
CA ARG A 58 1.61 -5.08 8.27
C ARG A 58 1.07 -5.97 7.14
N ALA A 59 1.44 -7.25 7.15
CA ALA A 59 0.94 -8.21 6.19
C ALA A 59 -0.58 -8.38 6.30
N GLN A 60 -1.11 -8.44 7.52
CA GLN A 60 -2.54 -8.58 7.75
C GLN A 60 -3.31 -7.38 7.21
N ALA A 61 -2.79 -6.17 7.40
CA ALA A 61 -3.41 -4.96 6.86
C ALA A 61 -3.49 -5.02 5.33
N LEU A 62 -2.41 -5.47 4.69
CA LEU A 62 -2.39 -5.66 3.23
C LEU A 62 -3.40 -6.72 2.80
N MET A 63 -3.40 -7.88 3.47
CA MET A 63 -4.30 -8.97 3.11
C MET A 63 -5.76 -8.61 3.33
N ASN A 64 -6.08 -7.78 4.33
CA ASN A 64 -7.44 -7.31 4.53
C ASN A 64 -7.95 -6.55 3.31
N PHE A 65 -7.10 -5.74 2.67
CA PHE A 65 -7.48 -5.04 1.44
C PHE A 65 -7.63 -6.02 0.27
N TYR A 66 -6.77 -7.03 0.18
CA TYR A 66 -6.92 -8.04 -0.85
C TYR A 66 -8.23 -8.84 -0.72
N ARG A 67 -8.68 -9.05 0.51
CA ARG A 67 -9.92 -9.80 0.79
C ARG A 67 -11.19 -8.96 0.68
N ASP A 68 -11.04 -7.63 0.65
CA ASP A 68 -12.18 -6.71 0.55
C ASP A 68 -12.53 -6.50 -0.91
N ASP A 69 -13.63 -7.10 -1.37
CA ASP A 69 -14.06 -7.04 -2.77
C ASP A 69 -14.40 -5.62 -3.22
N SER A 70 -14.66 -4.70 -2.30
CA SER A 70 -14.92 -3.29 -2.63
C SER A 70 -13.66 -2.49 -2.91
N VAL A 71 -12.48 -3.02 -2.56
CA VAL A 71 -11.19 -2.38 -2.81
C VAL A 71 -10.70 -2.80 -4.20
N GLU A 72 -10.44 -1.85 -5.07
CA GLU A 72 -10.00 -2.13 -6.43
C GLU A 72 -8.49 -2.06 -6.61
N GLU A 73 -7.82 -1.14 -5.90
CA GLU A 73 -6.38 -0.97 -5.99
C GLU A 73 -5.79 -0.78 -4.60
N ILE A 74 -4.52 -1.16 -4.45
CA ILE A 74 -3.81 -1.04 -3.17
C ILE A 74 -2.53 -0.25 -3.41
N PHE A 75 -2.40 0.89 -2.73
CA PHE A 75 -1.24 1.77 -2.84
C PHE A 75 -0.38 1.68 -1.58
N ASP A 76 0.88 1.29 -1.75
CA ASP A 76 1.85 1.35 -0.66
C ASP A 76 2.57 2.69 -0.71
N VAL A 77 2.54 3.42 0.42
CA VAL A 77 3.14 4.75 0.52
C VAL A 77 4.45 4.74 1.30
N SER A 78 4.92 3.56 1.68
CA SER A 78 6.14 3.43 2.48
C SER A 78 7.39 3.29 1.63
N GLY A 79 8.49 3.18 2.29
CA GLY A 79 9.80 2.88 1.76
C GLY A 79 10.70 2.47 2.92
N GLY A 80 11.94 2.16 2.67
CA GLY A 80 12.86 1.75 3.72
C GLY A 80 13.49 0.40 3.42
N ASP A 81 13.51 -0.50 4.41
CA ASP A 81 14.20 -1.79 4.28
C ASP A 81 13.49 -2.97 4.96
N LEU A 82 12.22 -2.81 5.32
CA LEU A 82 11.47 -3.82 6.09
C LEU A 82 10.43 -4.59 5.28
N ALA A 83 10.27 -4.28 3.98
CA ALA A 83 9.18 -4.88 3.19
C ALA A 83 9.30 -6.40 3.07
N ASN A 84 10.52 -6.93 2.98
CA ASN A 84 10.72 -8.37 2.83
C ASN A 84 10.21 -9.17 4.03
N GLU A 85 10.07 -8.54 5.20
CA GLU A 85 9.63 -9.22 6.41
C GLU A 85 8.19 -9.70 6.32
N ILE A 86 7.35 -9.10 5.47
CA ILE A 86 5.95 -9.48 5.35
C ILE A 86 5.74 -10.72 4.48
N LEU A 87 6.72 -11.09 3.66
CA LEU A 87 6.55 -12.15 2.66
C LEU A 87 6.06 -13.48 3.23
N PRO A 88 6.58 -13.96 4.39
CA PRO A 88 6.11 -15.23 4.95
C PRO A 88 4.64 -15.23 5.39
N TYR A 89 4.05 -14.06 5.55
CA TYR A 89 2.68 -13.90 6.05
C TYR A 89 1.67 -13.58 4.94
N LEU A 90 2.11 -13.54 3.69
CA LEU A 90 1.24 -13.26 2.57
C LEU A 90 0.57 -14.54 2.05
N ASP A 91 -0.73 -14.42 1.76
CA ASP A 91 -1.50 -15.47 1.12
C ASP A 91 -1.51 -15.23 -0.38
N PHE A 92 -0.55 -15.81 -1.09
CA PHE A 92 -0.40 -15.60 -2.53
C PHE A 92 -1.56 -16.18 -3.33
N GLN A 93 -2.26 -17.16 -2.79
CA GLN A 93 -3.44 -17.71 -3.45
C GLN A 93 -4.57 -16.67 -3.50
N THR A 94 -4.80 -15.96 -2.41
CA THR A 94 -5.76 -14.86 -2.35
C THR A 94 -5.34 -13.71 -3.27
N ILE A 95 -4.04 -13.38 -3.28
CA ILE A 95 -3.51 -12.32 -4.16
C ILE A 95 -3.74 -12.69 -5.63
N ALA A 96 -3.49 -13.93 -5.99
CA ALA A 96 -3.64 -14.42 -7.37
C ALA A 96 -5.10 -14.38 -7.84
N TYR A 97 -6.03 -14.61 -6.93
CA TYR A 97 -7.44 -14.77 -7.26
C TYR A 97 -8.14 -13.46 -7.63
N GLY A 98 -7.71 -12.35 -7.07
CA GLY A 98 -8.34 -11.05 -7.27
C GLY A 98 -7.84 -10.34 -8.53
N LYS A 99 -8.48 -9.20 -8.82
CA LYS A 99 -8.10 -8.33 -9.95
C LYS A 99 -7.36 -7.08 -9.51
N LYS A 100 -7.07 -6.95 -8.22
CA LYS A 100 -6.41 -5.78 -7.66
C LYS A 100 -4.95 -5.72 -8.09
N HIS A 101 -4.44 -4.51 -8.25
CA HIS A 101 -3.01 -4.28 -8.45
C HIS A 101 -2.41 -3.68 -7.19
N PHE A 102 -1.18 -4.07 -6.92
CA PHE A 102 -0.38 -3.51 -5.84
C PHE A 102 0.57 -2.47 -6.43
N TRP A 103 0.58 -1.28 -5.84
CA TRP A 103 1.41 -0.16 -6.29
C TRP A 103 2.45 0.12 -5.22
N GLY A 104 3.72 0.02 -5.56
CA GLY A 104 4.81 0.28 -4.63
C GLY A 104 6.08 0.68 -5.35
N TYR A 105 7.07 1.14 -4.58
CA TYR A 105 8.33 1.63 -5.13
C TYR A 105 9.46 1.34 -4.15
N SER A 106 10.71 1.41 -4.64
CA SER A 106 11.91 1.24 -3.83
C SER A 106 11.92 -0.13 -3.14
N ASP A 107 11.95 -0.18 -1.81
CA ASP A 107 11.98 -1.42 -1.03
C ASP A 107 10.81 -2.36 -1.35
N LEU A 108 9.67 -1.81 -1.75
CA LEU A 108 8.49 -2.60 -2.10
C LEU A 108 8.70 -3.44 -3.37
N THR A 109 9.79 -3.20 -4.12
CA THR A 109 10.15 -4.02 -5.28
C THR A 109 10.25 -5.50 -4.88
N THR A 110 10.72 -5.80 -3.67
CA THR A 110 10.75 -7.17 -3.15
C THR A 110 9.36 -7.80 -3.14
N VAL A 111 8.36 -7.05 -2.70
CA VAL A 111 6.96 -7.50 -2.66
C VAL A 111 6.41 -7.63 -4.07
N LEU A 112 6.67 -6.64 -4.94
CA LEU A 112 6.21 -6.67 -6.33
C LEU A 112 6.75 -7.91 -7.06
N ASN A 113 8.04 -8.20 -6.87
CA ASN A 113 8.69 -9.36 -7.50
C ASN A 113 8.13 -10.68 -6.95
N ALA A 114 7.89 -10.75 -5.64
CA ALA A 114 7.31 -11.95 -5.02
C ALA A 114 5.90 -12.22 -5.55
N ILE A 115 5.09 -11.17 -5.70
CA ILE A 115 3.74 -11.30 -6.25
C ILE A 115 3.82 -11.85 -7.68
N TYR A 116 4.69 -11.29 -8.52
CA TYR A 116 4.84 -11.76 -9.89
C TYR A 116 5.32 -13.22 -9.93
N ALA A 117 6.37 -13.53 -9.15
CA ALA A 117 6.96 -14.87 -9.16
C ALA A 117 5.99 -15.95 -8.67
N ARG A 118 5.13 -15.62 -7.72
CA ARG A 118 4.21 -16.57 -7.07
C ARG A 118 2.84 -16.63 -7.74
N THR A 119 2.41 -15.58 -8.42
CA THR A 119 1.03 -15.48 -8.95
C THR A 119 0.97 -15.19 -10.44
N GLY A 120 2.05 -14.72 -11.04
CA GLY A 120 2.07 -14.26 -12.42
C GLY A 120 1.42 -12.89 -12.63
N LYS A 121 0.96 -12.25 -11.56
CA LYS A 121 0.30 -10.93 -11.66
C LYS A 121 1.32 -9.82 -11.62
N PHE A 122 1.13 -8.84 -12.49
CA PHE A 122 1.94 -7.63 -12.49
C PHE A 122 1.49 -6.67 -11.40
N SER A 123 2.46 -5.98 -10.82
CA SER A 123 2.22 -4.85 -9.91
C SER A 123 2.66 -3.58 -10.61
N VAL A 124 2.36 -2.43 -10.02
CA VAL A 124 2.74 -1.13 -10.59
C VAL A 124 3.90 -0.55 -9.80
N LEU A 125 5.01 -0.27 -10.47
CA LEU A 125 6.19 0.33 -9.86
C LEU A 125 6.02 1.85 -9.84
N TYR A 126 5.37 2.37 -8.80
CA TYR A 126 5.12 3.80 -8.67
C TYR A 126 4.85 4.16 -7.20
N GLN A 127 5.38 5.29 -6.77
CA GLN A 127 5.08 5.84 -5.45
C GLN A 127 3.99 6.89 -5.58
N VAL A 128 2.76 6.56 -5.12
CA VAL A 128 1.59 7.45 -5.28
C VAL A 128 1.76 8.78 -4.55
N ARG A 129 2.63 8.84 -3.52
CA ARG A 129 2.92 10.12 -2.86
C ARG A 129 3.46 11.17 -3.85
N ASN A 130 4.02 10.73 -4.98
CA ASN A 130 4.50 11.66 -6.02
C ASN A 130 3.37 12.53 -6.57
N LEU A 131 2.12 12.09 -6.48
CA LEU A 131 0.97 12.90 -6.90
C LEU A 131 0.87 14.20 -6.12
N THR A 132 1.37 14.23 -4.89
CA THR A 132 1.30 15.42 -4.04
C THR A 132 2.26 16.52 -4.49
N TYR A 133 3.33 16.16 -5.21
CA TYR A 133 4.33 17.14 -5.64
C TYR A 133 3.77 18.13 -6.67
N GLU A 134 2.79 17.70 -7.45
CA GLU A 134 2.15 18.55 -8.46
C GLU A 134 1.12 19.50 -7.84
N HIS A 135 0.78 19.31 -6.59
CA HIS A 135 -0.28 20.05 -5.89
C HIS A 135 0.21 20.80 -4.66
N SER A 136 1.51 20.73 -4.39
CA SER A 136 2.11 21.40 -3.22
C SER A 136 2.48 22.85 -3.51
#